data_e2f6547c4a76446991dce67415818105
#
_entry.id   e2f6547c4a76446991dce67415818105
#
_cell.length_a   1.000
_cell.length_b   1.000
_cell.length_c   1.000
_cell.angle_alpha   90.00
_cell.angle_beta   90.00
_cell.angle_gamma   90.00
#
_symmetry.space_group_name_H-M   'P 1'
#
loop_
_entity.id
_entity.type
_entity.pdbx_description
1 polymer ?
#
loop_
_entity_poly.entity_id
_entity_poly.type
_entity_poly.pdbx_seq_one_letter_code
_entity_poly.pdbx_strand_id
1 'polypeptide(L)'
;PAVTAYLELRPQHFYKIENDVDGVQFVTARGWEDLSAYLQAADRLALPVDEGVIGQYLRHPEVARDFAAYWVLYRKYHEDYGVEDILQGKPYDAVIARAMDASFDERISLVSLLLAGLNTRFADARATGAVTDACYQQLRSFKRTLSQQPDADPADLFAERCDAYRAKLEADKTAGALLPDEAAARTRTLALLTAWSRSLDNGLDADEAFDTCLLYTSD
;
A
#
# COMPACT_ATOMS: atom_id res chain seq x y z
N PRO A 1 6.56 4.25 4.26
CA PRO A 1 6.28 5.65 4.64
C PRO A 1 7.56 6.43 4.97
N ALA A 2 8.43 5.93 5.87
CA ALA A 2 9.63 6.65 6.32
C ALA A 2 10.60 7.01 5.18
N VAL A 3 10.87 6.07 4.28
CA VAL A 3 11.75 6.29 3.11
C VAL A 3 11.15 7.37 2.20
N THR A 4 9.87 7.31 1.92
CA THR A 4 9.19 8.30 1.07
C THR A 4 9.27 9.70 1.69
N ALA A 5 8.92 9.82 2.98
CA ALA A 5 8.99 11.09 3.70
C ALA A 5 10.41 11.66 3.74
N TYR A 6 11.43 10.81 3.93
CA TYR A 6 12.82 11.24 3.87
C TYR A 6 13.21 11.76 2.47
N LEU A 7 12.84 11.06 1.43
CA LEU A 7 13.16 11.45 0.05
C LEU A 7 12.42 12.70 -0.43
N GLU A 8 11.26 13.00 0.14
CA GLU A 8 10.58 14.29 -0.06
C GLU A 8 11.38 15.45 0.56
N LEU A 9 12.04 15.21 1.72
CA LEU A 9 12.92 16.20 2.37
C LEU A 9 14.31 16.29 1.75
N ARG A 10 14.79 15.20 1.16
CA ARG A 10 16.15 15.05 0.60
C ARG A 10 16.11 14.42 -0.80
N PRO A 11 15.48 15.03 -1.80
CA PRO A 11 15.31 14.43 -3.13
C PRO A 11 16.63 14.12 -3.82
N GLN A 12 17.70 14.84 -3.49
CA GLN A 12 19.05 14.61 -4.00
C GLN A 12 19.65 13.27 -3.54
N HIS A 13 19.12 12.63 -2.49
CA HIS A 13 19.58 11.34 -1.98
C HIS A 13 18.87 10.15 -2.67
N PHE A 14 17.91 10.39 -3.55
CA PHE A 14 17.22 9.31 -4.26
C PHE A 14 18.15 8.49 -5.15
N TYR A 15 19.06 9.18 -5.85
CA TYR A 15 20.07 8.56 -6.71
C TYR A 15 21.38 9.32 -6.61
N LYS A 16 22.42 8.67 -6.11
CA LYS A 16 23.73 9.27 -5.94
C LYS A 16 24.80 8.21 -6.21
N ILE A 17 25.76 8.51 -7.08
CA ILE A 17 26.92 7.67 -7.37
C ILE A 17 28.16 8.54 -7.31
N GLU A 18 29.10 8.16 -6.47
CA GLU A 18 30.39 8.84 -6.30
C GLU A 18 31.52 7.83 -6.30
N ASN A 19 32.66 8.21 -6.88
CA ASN A 19 33.87 7.42 -6.82
C ASN A 19 34.77 7.98 -5.71
N ASP A 20 35.16 7.15 -4.77
CA ASP A 20 36.10 7.47 -3.72
C ASP A 20 37.31 6.56 -3.81
N VAL A 21 38.33 6.86 -2.99
CA VAL A 21 39.61 6.09 -2.91
C VAL A 21 39.34 4.63 -2.54
N ASP A 22 38.29 4.39 -1.74
CA ASP A 22 37.85 3.06 -1.27
C ASP A 22 36.87 2.34 -2.21
N GLY A 23 36.53 2.95 -3.36
CA GLY A 23 35.66 2.36 -4.36
C GLY A 23 34.45 3.20 -4.74
N VAL A 24 33.48 2.55 -5.37
CA VAL A 24 32.22 3.21 -5.80
C VAL A 24 31.22 3.25 -4.66
N GLN A 25 30.85 4.45 -4.24
CA GLN A 25 29.76 4.68 -3.29
C GLN A 25 28.49 5.01 -4.06
N PHE A 26 27.38 4.38 -3.69
CA PHE A 26 26.14 4.60 -4.45
C PHE A 26 24.87 4.41 -3.61
N VAL A 27 23.83 5.12 -4.04
CA VAL A 27 22.43 4.92 -3.65
C VAL A 27 21.61 4.83 -4.90
N THR A 28 20.71 3.88 -4.96
CA THR A 28 19.84 3.62 -6.10
C THR A 28 18.38 3.46 -5.64
N ALA A 29 17.44 3.62 -6.58
CA ALA A 29 16.02 3.36 -6.33
C ALA A 29 15.78 1.96 -5.75
N ARG A 30 16.52 0.95 -6.26
CA ARG A 30 16.43 -0.43 -5.77
C ARG A 30 16.89 -0.56 -4.31
N GLY A 31 17.99 0.11 -3.94
CA GLY A 31 18.46 0.12 -2.54
C GLY A 31 17.42 0.72 -1.59
N TRP A 32 16.74 1.78 -1.99
CA TRP A 32 15.65 2.38 -1.21
C TRP A 32 14.43 1.48 -1.10
N GLU A 33 14.06 0.79 -2.18
CA GLU A 33 12.95 -0.18 -2.19
C GLU A 33 13.21 -1.33 -1.23
N ASP A 34 14.40 -1.95 -1.34
CA ASP A 34 14.80 -3.07 -0.49
C ASP A 34 14.92 -2.64 0.99
N LEU A 35 15.49 -1.46 1.26
CA LEU A 35 15.51 -0.89 2.62
C LEU A 35 14.10 -0.66 3.16
N SER A 36 13.19 -0.09 2.35
CA SER A 36 11.81 0.14 2.76
C SER A 36 11.08 -1.15 3.14
N ALA A 37 11.28 -2.22 2.37
CA ALA A 37 10.73 -3.54 2.66
C ALA A 37 11.31 -4.11 3.96
N TYR A 38 12.63 -3.98 4.15
CA TYR A 38 13.30 -4.42 5.38
C TYR A 38 12.81 -3.67 6.61
N LEU A 39 12.70 -2.33 6.55
CA LEU A 39 12.21 -1.51 7.67
C LEU A 39 10.80 -1.90 8.10
N GLN A 40 9.91 -2.17 7.15
CA GLN A 40 8.55 -2.64 7.44
C GLN A 40 8.53 -4.03 8.10
N ALA A 41 9.43 -4.91 7.70
CA ALA A 41 9.56 -6.23 8.30
C ALA A 41 10.16 -6.14 9.72
N ALA A 42 11.21 -5.32 9.88
CA ALA A 42 11.87 -5.08 11.16
C ALA A 42 10.92 -4.46 12.20
N ASP A 43 10.09 -3.52 11.78
CA ASP A 43 9.08 -2.88 12.62
C ASP A 43 8.04 -3.89 13.13
N ARG A 44 7.51 -4.75 12.24
CA ARG A 44 6.58 -5.83 12.62
C ARG A 44 7.18 -6.86 13.58
N LEU A 45 8.50 -7.08 13.50
CA LEU A 45 9.23 -8.05 14.31
C LEU A 45 9.92 -7.41 15.52
N ALA A 46 9.74 -6.09 15.72
CA ALA A 46 10.40 -5.31 16.77
C ALA A 46 11.94 -5.45 16.75
N LEU A 47 12.54 -5.57 15.55
CA LEU A 47 13.98 -5.70 15.39
C LEU A 47 14.65 -4.32 15.41
N PRO A 48 15.84 -4.19 16.02
CA PRO A 48 16.61 -2.94 15.98
C PRO A 48 17.14 -2.71 14.57
N VAL A 49 17.13 -1.45 14.15
CA VAL A 49 17.72 -0.99 12.88
C VAL A 49 18.69 0.11 13.19
N ASP A 50 19.96 -0.11 12.89
CA ASP A 50 21.05 0.82 13.07
C ASP A 50 21.67 1.29 11.74
N GLU A 51 22.65 2.19 11.81
CA GLU A 51 23.38 2.70 10.64
C GLU A 51 24.06 1.57 9.85
N GLY A 52 24.56 0.53 10.53
CA GLY A 52 25.22 -0.60 9.90
C GLY A 52 24.26 -1.41 9.02
N VAL A 53 23.04 -1.63 9.48
CA VAL A 53 21.99 -2.28 8.69
C VAL A 53 21.61 -1.42 7.50
N ILE A 54 21.36 -0.12 7.70
CA ILE A 54 20.99 0.82 6.64
C ILE A 54 22.09 0.89 5.57
N GLY A 55 23.36 0.90 5.98
CA GLY A 55 24.52 0.93 5.08
C GLY A 55 24.66 -0.30 4.18
N GLN A 56 24.01 -1.41 4.48
CA GLN A 56 23.98 -2.58 3.58
C GLN A 56 23.12 -2.33 2.33
N TYR A 57 22.11 -1.48 2.45
CA TYR A 57 21.21 -1.12 1.36
C TYR A 57 21.63 0.19 0.66
N LEU A 58 22.09 1.17 1.46
CA LEU A 58 22.55 2.48 0.98
C LEU A 58 24.07 2.52 1.04
N ARG A 59 24.74 2.07 -0.03
CA ARG A 59 26.22 1.96 -0.10
C ARG A 59 26.90 3.31 -0.32
N HIS A 60 26.36 4.37 0.25
CA HIS A 60 26.91 5.70 0.32
C HIS A 60 26.90 6.14 1.79
N PRO A 61 28.06 6.16 2.48
CA PRO A 61 28.12 6.34 3.94
C PRO A 61 27.46 7.61 4.45
N GLU A 62 27.61 8.73 3.73
CA GLU A 62 26.99 9.99 4.08
C GLU A 62 25.44 9.86 4.08
N VAL A 63 24.86 9.29 3.02
CA VAL A 63 23.41 9.11 2.88
C VAL A 63 22.89 8.10 3.91
N ALA A 64 23.63 7.01 4.14
CA ALA A 64 23.26 6.00 5.14
C ALA A 64 23.20 6.60 6.55
N ARG A 65 24.19 7.43 6.91
CA ARG A 65 24.24 8.12 8.21
C ARG A 65 23.12 9.16 8.36
N ASP A 66 22.87 9.97 7.33
CA ASP A 66 21.80 10.98 7.35
C ASP A 66 20.43 10.31 7.47
N PHE A 67 20.20 9.25 6.72
CA PHE A 67 18.95 8.47 6.85
C PHE A 67 18.86 7.76 8.20
N ALA A 68 19.91 7.22 8.75
CA ALA A 68 19.89 6.58 10.07
C ALA A 68 19.52 7.57 11.19
N ALA A 69 20.06 8.77 11.15
CA ALA A 69 19.68 9.84 12.08
C ALA A 69 18.21 10.23 11.93
N TYR A 70 17.74 10.37 10.68
CA TYR A 70 16.33 10.62 10.39
C TYR A 70 15.43 9.48 10.89
N TRP A 71 15.82 8.21 10.69
CA TRP A 71 15.05 7.04 11.13
C TRP A 71 14.82 7.00 12.64
N VAL A 72 15.85 7.33 13.43
CA VAL A 72 15.73 7.43 14.90
C VAL A 72 14.70 8.48 15.29
N LEU A 73 14.75 9.67 14.67
CA LEU A 73 13.81 10.75 14.94
C LEU A 73 12.40 10.39 14.45
N TYR A 74 12.30 9.79 13.27
CA TYR A 74 11.03 9.33 12.70
C TYR A 74 10.31 8.37 13.64
N ARG A 75 11.00 7.34 14.15
CA ARG A 75 10.41 6.40 15.11
C ARG A 75 10.00 7.06 16.40
N LYS A 76 10.89 7.87 16.97
CA LYS A 76 10.60 8.60 18.21
C LYS A 76 9.34 9.45 18.08
N TYR A 77 9.24 10.26 17.04
CA TYR A 77 8.07 11.13 16.88
C TYR A 77 6.81 10.36 16.49
N HIS A 78 6.93 9.27 15.74
CA HIS A 78 5.80 8.40 15.42
C HIS A 78 5.20 7.77 16.69
N GLU A 79 6.03 7.30 17.61
CA GLU A 79 5.63 6.72 18.89
C GLU A 79 5.15 7.82 19.88
N ASP A 80 5.91 8.90 20.04
CA ASP A 80 5.63 9.96 21.01
C ASP A 80 4.36 10.74 20.72
N TYR A 81 4.00 10.92 19.47
CA TYR A 81 2.81 11.68 19.06
C TYR A 81 1.62 10.80 18.68
N GLY A 82 1.78 9.48 18.62
CA GLY A 82 0.69 8.59 18.21
C GLY A 82 0.12 9.01 16.85
N VAL A 83 0.97 9.16 15.84
CA VAL A 83 0.59 9.65 14.49
C VAL A 83 -0.59 8.89 13.93
N GLU A 84 -0.66 7.59 14.16
CA GLU A 84 -1.76 6.74 13.72
C GLU A 84 -3.10 7.15 14.37
N ASP A 85 -3.11 7.42 15.69
CA ASP A 85 -4.31 7.87 16.40
C ASP A 85 -4.78 9.25 15.93
N ILE A 86 -3.83 10.17 15.64
CA ILE A 86 -4.16 11.48 15.05
C ILE A 86 -4.83 11.28 13.68
N LEU A 87 -4.29 10.41 12.84
CA LEU A 87 -4.81 10.13 11.51
C LEU A 87 -6.18 9.41 11.53
N GLN A 88 -6.50 8.74 12.66
CA GLN A 88 -7.83 8.17 12.91
C GLN A 88 -8.82 9.18 13.52
N GLY A 89 -8.41 10.42 13.75
CA GLY A 89 -9.24 11.44 14.38
C GLY A 89 -9.39 11.27 15.89
N LYS A 90 -8.44 10.61 16.55
CA LYS A 90 -8.43 10.33 17.99
C LYS A 90 -7.24 11.01 18.71
N PRO A 91 -6.93 12.29 18.46
CA PRO A 91 -5.88 12.98 19.20
C PRO A 91 -6.30 13.19 20.65
N TYR A 92 -5.36 12.99 21.59
CA TYR A 92 -5.63 13.31 23.00
C TYR A 92 -4.97 14.65 23.38
N ASP A 93 -5.53 15.30 24.40
CA ASP A 93 -5.11 16.62 24.86
C ASP A 93 -3.60 16.70 25.15
N ALA A 94 -3.01 15.61 25.68
CA ALA A 94 -1.58 15.55 25.95
C ALA A 94 -0.72 15.63 24.67
N VAL A 95 -1.18 15.06 23.55
CA VAL A 95 -0.49 15.15 22.26
C VAL A 95 -0.59 16.56 21.69
N ILE A 96 -1.76 17.17 21.80
CA ILE A 96 -1.98 18.56 21.37
C ILE A 96 -1.08 19.51 22.17
N ALA A 97 -1.07 19.37 23.51
CA ALA A 97 -0.22 20.19 24.38
C ALA A 97 1.27 20.02 24.03
N ARG A 98 1.74 18.78 23.82
CA ARG A 98 3.12 18.49 23.41
C ARG A 98 3.46 19.14 22.05
N ALA A 99 2.56 19.09 21.08
CA ALA A 99 2.77 19.72 19.78
C ALA A 99 2.82 21.26 19.86
N MET A 100 2.07 21.85 20.81
CA MET A 100 2.13 23.30 21.07
C MET A 100 3.44 23.73 21.71
N ASP A 101 4.03 22.90 22.58
CA ASP A 101 5.31 23.18 23.25
C ASP A 101 6.53 22.74 22.43
N ALA A 102 6.33 22.00 21.34
CA ALA A 102 7.38 21.48 20.50
C ALA A 102 8.21 22.58 19.81
N SER A 103 9.49 22.28 19.57
CA SER A 103 10.37 23.16 18.79
C SER A 103 9.90 23.26 17.33
N PHE A 104 10.38 24.26 16.61
CA PHE A 104 10.04 24.47 15.20
C PHE A 104 10.38 23.24 14.33
N ASP A 105 11.59 22.67 14.51
CA ASP A 105 12.02 21.51 13.76
C ASP A 105 11.20 20.25 14.07
N GLU A 106 10.79 20.10 15.32
CA GLU A 106 9.92 19.01 15.76
C GLU A 106 8.53 19.13 15.16
N ARG A 107 7.95 20.34 15.10
CA ARG A 107 6.66 20.57 14.43
C ARG A 107 6.72 20.29 12.93
N ILE A 108 7.80 20.69 12.26
CA ILE A 108 7.99 20.35 10.82
C ILE A 108 8.07 18.85 10.64
N SER A 109 8.82 18.14 11.50
CA SER A 109 8.91 16.67 11.44
C SER A 109 7.55 16.01 11.66
N LEU A 110 6.76 16.48 12.63
CA LEU A 110 5.41 15.98 12.88
C LEU A 110 4.48 16.20 11.67
N VAL A 111 4.49 17.41 11.09
CA VAL A 111 3.71 17.70 9.89
C VAL A 111 4.11 16.79 8.73
N SER A 112 5.41 16.57 8.52
CA SER A 112 5.90 15.67 7.46
C SER A 112 5.44 14.23 7.68
N LEU A 113 5.45 13.75 8.93
CA LEU A 113 4.93 12.42 9.30
C LEU A 113 3.44 12.29 9.02
N LEU A 114 2.65 13.30 9.41
CA LEU A 114 1.20 13.31 9.17
C LEU A 114 0.89 13.34 7.67
N LEU A 115 1.61 14.15 6.90
CA LEU A 115 1.45 14.19 5.44
C LEU A 115 1.80 12.85 4.77
N ALA A 116 2.89 12.21 5.19
CA ALA A 116 3.27 10.89 4.69
C ALA A 116 2.21 9.83 5.03
N GLY A 117 1.68 9.85 6.26
CA GLY A 117 0.60 8.97 6.69
C GLY A 117 -0.70 9.20 5.90
N LEU A 118 -1.07 10.45 5.66
CA LEU A 118 -2.23 10.80 4.82
C LEU A 118 -2.05 10.32 3.38
N ASN A 119 -0.88 10.53 2.78
CA ASN A 119 -0.59 10.07 1.41
C ASN A 119 -0.74 8.55 1.30
N THR A 120 -0.25 7.80 2.29
CA THR A 120 -0.44 6.34 2.33
C THR A 120 -1.92 5.97 2.37
N ARG A 121 -2.71 6.60 3.25
CA ARG A 121 -4.16 6.33 3.37
C ARG A 121 -4.92 6.70 2.10
N PHE A 122 -4.58 7.80 1.44
CA PHE A 122 -5.18 8.15 0.16
C PHE A 122 -4.82 7.15 -0.94
N ALA A 123 -3.58 6.65 -0.98
CA ALA A 123 -3.19 5.60 -1.92
C ALA A 123 -3.97 4.30 -1.69
N ASP A 124 -4.11 3.88 -0.43
CA ASP A 124 -4.87 2.69 -0.04
C ASP A 124 -6.37 2.85 -0.36
N ALA A 125 -6.95 4.01 -0.08
CA ALA A 125 -8.35 4.30 -0.41
C ALA A 125 -8.58 4.26 -1.92
N ARG A 126 -7.67 4.84 -2.72
CA ARG A 126 -7.74 4.77 -4.19
C ARG A 126 -7.63 3.34 -4.71
N ALA A 127 -6.69 2.55 -4.17
CA ALA A 127 -6.53 1.15 -4.55
C ALA A 127 -7.76 0.33 -4.20
N THR A 128 -8.35 0.55 -3.02
CA THR A 128 -9.60 -0.09 -2.60
C THR A 128 -10.77 0.33 -3.49
N GLY A 129 -10.90 1.63 -3.78
CA GLY A 129 -11.91 2.16 -4.69
C GLY A 129 -11.85 1.52 -6.08
N ALA A 130 -10.64 1.38 -6.63
CA ALA A 130 -10.45 0.74 -7.94
C ALA A 130 -10.88 -0.73 -7.95
N VAL A 131 -10.62 -1.47 -6.87
CA VAL A 131 -11.08 -2.87 -6.70
C VAL A 131 -12.61 -2.90 -6.60
N THR A 132 -13.20 -2.03 -5.78
CA THR A 132 -14.65 -1.94 -5.58
C THR A 132 -15.38 -1.64 -6.89
N ASP A 133 -14.90 -0.64 -7.64
CA ASP A 133 -15.47 -0.29 -8.94
C ASP A 133 -15.37 -1.45 -9.95
N ALA A 134 -14.23 -2.13 -10.00
CA ALA A 134 -14.03 -3.27 -10.87
C ALA A 134 -14.99 -4.43 -10.51
N CYS A 135 -15.12 -4.75 -9.23
CA CYS A 135 -16.07 -5.75 -8.73
C CYS A 135 -17.52 -5.36 -9.09
N TYR A 136 -17.91 -4.12 -8.82
CA TYR A 136 -19.26 -3.63 -9.14
C TYR A 136 -19.56 -3.76 -10.64
N GLN A 137 -18.64 -3.39 -11.52
CA GLN A 137 -18.83 -3.54 -12.97
C GLN A 137 -19.00 -5.00 -13.39
N GLN A 138 -18.24 -5.93 -12.81
CA GLN A 138 -18.36 -7.35 -13.08
C GLN A 138 -19.72 -7.89 -12.63
N LEU A 139 -20.16 -7.56 -11.43
CA LEU A 139 -21.46 -7.99 -10.89
C LEU A 139 -22.65 -7.39 -11.64
N ARG A 140 -22.58 -6.09 -11.94
CA ARG A 140 -23.61 -5.42 -12.75
C ARG A 140 -23.77 -6.07 -14.12
N SER A 141 -22.64 -6.40 -14.76
CA SER A 141 -22.65 -7.09 -16.04
C SER A 141 -23.16 -8.52 -15.91
N PHE A 142 -22.81 -9.23 -14.83
CA PHE A 142 -23.33 -10.56 -14.52
C PHE A 142 -24.84 -10.56 -14.35
N LYS A 143 -25.39 -9.67 -13.52
CA LYS A 143 -26.85 -9.51 -13.33
C LYS A 143 -27.58 -9.29 -14.67
N ARG A 144 -26.97 -8.51 -15.56
CA ARG A 144 -27.53 -8.28 -16.91
C ARG A 144 -27.53 -9.55 -17.76
N THR A 145 -26.46 -10.35 -17.72
CA THR A 145 -26.37 -11.63 -18.43
C THR A 145 -27.41 -12.61 -17.90
N LEU A 146 -27.53 -12.72 -16.57
CA LEU A 146 -28.52 -13.56 -15.91
C LEU A 146 -29.96 -13.23 -16.36
N SER A 147 -30.27 -11.93 -16.45
CA SER A 147 -31.61 -11.49 -16.94
C SER A 147 -31.88 -11.85 -18.42
N GLN A 148 -30.82 -12.05 -19.21
CA GLN A 148 -30.93 -12.43 -20.63
C GLN A 148 -30.92 -13.94 -20.84
N GLN A 149 -30.50 -14.72 -19.85
CA GLN A 149 -30.40 -16.19 -19.89
C GLN A 149 -31.02 -16.79 -18.62
N PRO A 150 -32.36 -16.70 -18.48
CA PRO A 150 -33.04 -17.11 -17.24
C PRO A 150 -32.94 -18.59 -16.94
N ASP A 151 -32.69 -19.42 -17.95
CA ASP A 151 -32.58 -20.90 -17.83
C ASP A 151 -31.12 -21.38 -17.54
N ALA A 152 -30.16 -20.47 -17.54
CA ALA A 152 -28.79 -20.83 -17.29
C ALA A 152 -28.50 -20.91 -15.78
N ASP A 153 -27.59 -21.82 -15.39
CA ASP A 153 -27.13 -21.91 -14.00
C ASP A 153 -26.30 -20.67 -13.65
N PRO A 154 -26.69 -19.91 -12.61
CA PRO A 154 -25.96 -18.73 -12.18
C PRO A 154 -24.48 -19.03 -11.78
N ALA A 155 -24.21 -20.18 -11.15
CA ALA A 155 -22.88 -20.57 -10.72
C ALA A 155 -21.96 -20.80 -11.92
N ASP A 156 -22.44 -21.55 -12.92
CA ASP A 156 -21.68 -21.80 -14.15
C ASP A 156 -21.38 -20.50 -14.92
N LEU A 157 -22.40 -19.64 -15.10
CA LEU A 157 -22.23 -18.36 -15.77
C LEU A 157 -21.21 -17.44 -15.05
N PHE A 158 -21.21 -17.48 -13.72
CA PHE A 158 -20.28 -16.66 -12.96
C PHE A 158 -18.86 -17.22 -12.98
N ALA A 159 -18.72 -18.55 -12.96
CA ALA A 159 -17.43 -19.23 -13.10
C ALA A 159 -16.78 -18.94 -14.48
N GLU A 160 -17.55 -19.05 -15.58
CA GLU A 160 -17.07 -18.66 -16.91
C GLU A 160 -16.58 -17.21 -16.96
N ARG A 161 -17.27 -16.32 -16.27
CA ARG A 161 -16.89 -14.91 -16.19
C ARG A 161 -15.59 -14.72 -15.43
N CYS A 162 -15.40 -15.42 -14.30
CA CYS A 162 -14.14 -15.39 -13.55
C CYS A 162 -12.97 -15.87 -14.40
N ASP A 163 -13.18 -16.92 -15.18
CA ASP A 163 -12.16 -17.47 -16.07
C ASP A 163 -11.81 -16.52 -17.23
N ALA A 164 -12.81 -15.87 -17.82
CA ALA A 164 -12.60 -14.84 -18.83
C ALA A 164 -11.83 -13.63 -18.25
N TYR A 165 -12.16 -13.19 -17.04
CA TYR A 165 -11.45 -12.12 -16.35
C TYR A 165 -9.99 -12.50 -16.05
N ARG A 166 -9.75 -13.74 -15.58
CA ARG A 166 -8.42 -14.28 -15.34
C ARG A 166 -7.58 -14.33 -16.62
N ALA A 167 -8.13 -14.87 -17.69
CA ALA A 167 -7.44 -14.96 -18.97
C ALA A 167 -7.03 -13.57 -19.49
N LYS A 168 -7.92 -12.59 -19.38
CA LYS A 168 -7.63 -11.21 -19.77
C LYS A 168 -6.53 -10.58 -18.90
N LEU A 169 -6.59 -10.77 -17.58
CA LEU A 169 -5.57 -10.26 -16.66
C LEU A 169 -4.18 -10.82 -16.99
N GLU A 170 -4.07 -12.12 -17.24
CA GLU A 170 -2.79 -12.75 -17.59
C GLU A 170 -2.28 -12.32 -18.97
N ALA A 171 -3.16 -12.12 -19.94
CA ALA A 171 -2.79 -11.57 -21.23
C ALA A 171 -2.25 -10.13 -21.10
N ASP A 172 -2.94 -9.27 -20.34
CA ASP A 172 -2.54 -7.88 -20.11
C ASP A 172 -1.21 -7.78 -19.35
N LYS A 173 -0.98 -8.67 -18.34
CA LYS A 173 0.30 -8.77 -17.63
C LYS A 173 1.44 -9.18 -18.57
N THR A 174 1.21 -10.21 -19.39
CA THR A 174 2.22 -10.73 -20.32
C THR A 174 2.58 -9.70 -21.39
N ALA A 175 1.61 -8.90 -21.83
CA ALA A 175 1.82 -7.81 -22.78
C ALA A 175 2.49 -6.57 -22.16
N GLY A 176 2.68 -6.54 -20.84
CA GLY A 176 3.20 -5.35 -20.14
C GLY A 176 2.25 -4.14 -20.23
N ALA A 177 0.96 -4.39 -20.44
CA ALA A 177 -0.05 -3.35 -20.65
C ALA A 177 -0.57 -2.72 -19.35
N LEU A 178 -0.17 -3.25 -18.18
CA LEU A 178 -0.64 -2.80 -16.88
C LEU A 178 0.48 -2.17 -16.05
N LEU A 179 0.17 -1.07 -15.41
CA LEU A 179 1.02 -0.54 -14.33
C LEU A 179 0.98 -1.49 -13.11
N PRO A 180 2.03 -1.52 -12.26
CA PRO A 180 2.08 -2.41 -11.09
C PRO A 180 0.84 -2.31 -10.19
N ASP A 181 0.37 -1.09 -9.90
CA ASP A 181 -0.80 -0.85 -9.05
C ASP A 181 -2.10 -1.35 -9.71
N GLU A 182 -2.23 -1.20 -11.02
CA GLU A 182 -3.38 -1.73 -11.77
C GLU A 182 -3.38 -3.25 -11.78
N ALA A 183 -2.21 -3.87 -11.97
CA ALA A 183 -2.06 -5.32 -11.91
C ALA A 183 -2.41 -5.86 -10.53
N ALA A 184 -1.98 -5.18 -9.46
CA ALA A 184 -2.32 -5.52 -8.08
C ALA A 184 -3.83 -5.39 -7.82
N ALA A 185 -4.46 -4.27 -8.22
CA ALA A 185 -5.90 -4.06 -8.06
C ALA A 185 -6.72 -5.12 -8.80
N ARG A 186 -6.39 -5.42 -10.05
CA ARG A 186 -7.07 -6.45 -10.84
C ARG A 186 -6.88 -7.87 -10.29
N THR A 187 -5.71 -8.14 -9.70
CA THR A 187 -5.44 -9.43 -9.03
C THR A 187 -6.32 -9.57 -7.78
N ARG A 188 -6.46 -8.51 -6.98
CA ARG A 188 -7.37 -8.49 -5.82
C ARG A 188 -8.83 -8.65 -6.26
N THR A 189 -9.26 -7.96 -7.32
CA THR A 189 -10.59 -8.12 -7.92
C THR A 189 -10.85 -9.58 -8.30
N LEU A 190 -9.93 -10.23 -9.00
CA LEU A 190 -10.06 -11.64 -9.37
C LEU A 190 -10.20 -12.55 -8.15
N ALA A 191 -9.44 -12.29 -7.08
CA ALA A 191 -9.53 -13.08 -5.85
C ALA A 191 -10.93 -12.97 -5.21
N LEU A 192 -11.52 -11.79 -5.16
CA LEU A 192 -12.88 -11.57 -4.66
C LEU A 192 -13.92 -12.25 -5.56
N LEU A 193 -13.86 -12.07 -6.88
CA LEU A 193 -14.76 -12.73 -7.82
C LEU A 193 -14.70 -14.26 -7.68
N THR A 194 -13.50 -14.81 -7.52
CA THR A 194 -13.32 -16.27 -7.33
C THR A 194 -13.90 -16.75 -5.99
N ALA A 195 -13.79 -15.94 -4.93
CA ALA A 195 -14.39 -16.26 -3.64
C ALA A 195 -15.93 -16.28 -3.74
N TRP A 196 -16.54 -15.34 -4.45
CA TRP A 196 -18.00 -15.30 -4.67
C TRP A 196 -18.47 -16.44 -5.57
N SER A 197 -17.72 -16.81 -6.61
CA SER A 197 -18.05 -17.99 -7.42
C SER A 197 -18.19 -19.23 -6.56
N ARG A 198 -17.24 -19.45 -5.63
CA ARG A 198 -17.33 -20.57 -4.67
C ARG A 198 -18.52 -20.48 -3.73
N SER A 199 -18.97 -19.27 -3.38
CA SER A 199 -20.13 -19.08 -2.53
C SER A 199 -21.43 -19.42 -3.27
N LEU A 200 -21.52 -19.08 -4.56
CA LEU A 200 -22.63 -19.47 -5.42
C LEU A 200 -22.72 -21.00 -5.60
N ASP A 201 -21.58 -21.69 -5.81
CA ASP A 201 -21.51 -23.15 -5.87
C ASP A 201 -22.02 -23.81 -4.57
N ASN A 202 -21.92 -23.14 -3.43
CA ASN A 202 -22.40 -23.62 -2.13
C ASN A 202 -23.86 -23.28 -1.84
N GLY A 203 -24.62 -22.79 -2.82
CA GLY A 203 -26.07 -22.57 -2.74
C GLY A 203 -26.50 -21.23 -2.15
N LEU A 204 -25.62 -20.20 -2.14
CA LEU A 204 -26.03 -18.83 -1.88
C LEU A 204 -26.78 -18.27 -3.08
N ASP A 205 -27.93 -17.61 -2.81
CA ASP A 205 -28.69 -16.90 -3.83
C ASP A 205 -27.83 -15.80 -4.48
N ALA A 206 -27.99 -15.58 -5.78
CA ALA A 206 -27.25 -14.56 -6.52
C ALA A 206 -27.48 -13.13 -5.95
N ASP A 207 -28.66 -12.86 -5.38
CA ASP A 207 -28.96 -11.59 -4.72
C ASP A 207 -28.27 -11.47 -3.34
N GLU A 208 -28.20 -12.56 -2.55
CA GLU A 208 -27.42 -12.60 -1.30
C GLU A 208 -25.92 -12.47 -1.54
N ALA A 209 -25.39 -13.06 -2.60
CA ALA A 209 -24.00 -12.91 -2.99
C ALA A 209 -23.67 -11.46 -3.39
N PHE A 210 -24.60 -10.75 -4.04
CA PHE A 210 -24.46 -9.34 -4.39
C PHE A 210 -24.47 -8.44 -3.16
N ASP A 211 -25.36 -8.68 -2.21
CA ASP A 211 -25.45 -7.91 -0.96
C ASP A 211 -24.26 -8.17 -0.03
N THR A 212 -23.77 -9.41 0.05
CA THR A 212 -22.55 -9.77 0.79
C THR A 212 -21.32 -9.07 0.21
N CYS A 213 -21.26 -8.88 -1.11
CA CYS A 213 -20.21 -8.17 -1.79
C CYS A 213 -20.08 -6.71 -1.35
N LEU A 214 -21.21 -6.02 -1.18
CA LEU A 214 -21.23 -4.62 -0.73
C LEU A 214 -20.80 -4.47 0.74
N LEU A 215 -21.03 -5.48 1.57
CA LEU A 215 -20.61 -5.50 2.99
C LEU A 215 -19.11 -5.73 3.15
N TYR A 216 -18.46 -6.56 2.31
CA TYR A 216 -17.01 -6.83 2.37
C TYR A 216 -16.14 -5.70 1.79
N THR A 217 -16.71 -4.73 1.12
CA THR A 217 -15.98 -3.56 0.58
C THR A 217 -16.05 -2.33 1.48
N SER A 218 -16.74 -2.42 2.63
CA SER A 218 -16.96 -1.31 3.56
C SER A 218 -16.17 -1.39 4.87
N ASP A 219 -15.30 -2.38 5.06
CA ASP A 219 -14.29 -2.49 6.11
C ASP A 219 -12.88 -2.30 5.49
#